data_6081d17a1d7b608f4dabb7942d1e6b19
#
_entry.id   6081d17a1d7b608f4dabb7942d1e6b19
#
_cell.length_a   1.000
_cell.length_b   1.000
_cell.length_c   1.000
_cell.angle_alpha   90.00
_cell.angle_beta   90.00
_cell.angle_gamma   90.00
#
_symmetry.space_group_name_H-M   'P 1'
#
loop_
_entity.id
_entity.type
_entity.pdbx_description
1 polymer ?
#
loop_
_entity_poly.entity_id
_entity_poly.type
_entity_poly.pdbx_seq_one_letter_code
_entity_poly.pdbx_strand_id
1 'polypeptide(L)'
;VQCDVQLLESGGGLVQPGGSLRLSCAASGFTFSLYGMAWVRQSPGKGLEWVSTIDDSGENTYDADPVKGRFTVSRDNSKDTLYLQMNSLRVDDTAVYFCAK
;
A
#
# COMPACT_ATOMS: atom_id res chain seq x y z
N VAL A 1 25.84 5.81 13.20
CA VAL A 1 24.98 4.72 12.77
C VAL A 1 23.54 5.17 12.78
N GLN A 2 22.87 4.93 11.72
CA GLN A 2 21.47 5.26 11.61
C GLN A 2 20.63 4.02 11.53
N CYS A 3 19.61 3.97 12.38
CA CYS A 3 18.64 2.91 12.39
C CYS A 3 17.28 3.43 12.02
N ASP A 4 17.25 4.50 11.25
CA ASP A 4 15.99 5.13 10.87
C ASP A 4 15.20 4.20 9.95
N VAL A 5 13.95 3.98 10.31
CA VAL A 5 13.02 3.28 9.44
C VAL A 5 12.61 4.24 8.32
N GLN A 6 12.70 3.77 7.10
CA GLN A 6 12.27 4.54 5.94
C GLN A 6 11.34 3.71 5.08
N LEU A 7 10.27 4.35 4.63
CA LEU A 7 9.29 3.76 3.73
C LEU A 7 9.09 4.76 2.60
N LEU A 8 9.46 4.37 1.38
CA LEU A 8 9.40 5.26 0.23
C LEU A 8 8.38 4.74 -0.76
N GLU A 9 7.29 5.48 -0.93
CA GLU A 9 6.23 5.14 -1.85
C GLU A 9 6.53 5.65 -3.26
N SER A 10 6.07 4.91 -4.26
CA SER A 10 6.18 5.31 -5.66
C SER A 10 5.09 4.66 -6.50
N GLY A 11 4.96 5.09 -7.74
CA GLY A 11 4.06 4.48 -8.70
C GLY A 11 2.73 5.19 -8.87
N GLY A 12 2.49 6.27 -8.14
CA GLY A 12 1.26 7.04 -8.26
C GLY A 12 1.19 7.81 -9.55
N GLY A 13 0.02 8.32 -9.86
CA GLY A 13 -0.17 9.13 -11.05
C GLY A 13 -1.62 9.34 -11.36
N LEU A 14 -1.86 10.01 -12.47
CA LEU A 14 -3.20 10.30 -12.94
C LEU A 14 -3.68 9.19 -13.85
N VAL A 15 -4.83 8.60 -13.52
CA VAL A 15 -5.46 7.59 -14.38
C VAL A 15 -6.93 7.90 -14.54
N GLN A 16 -7.52 7.36 -15.60
CA GLN A 16 -8.94 7.51 -15.83
C GLN A 16 -9.74 6.54 -14.99
N PRO A 17 -11.00 6.86 -14.67
CA PRO A 17 -11.87 5.90 -13.98
C PRO A 17 -11.92 4.57 -14.73
N GLY A 18 -11.88 3.48 -13.99
CA GLY A 18 -11.80 2.14 -14.56
C GLY A 18 -10.39 1.68 -14.84
N GLY A 19 -9.41 2.57 -14.72
CA GLY A 19 -8.00 2.22 -14.97
C GLY A 19 -7.36 1.50 -13.81
N SER A 20 -6.06 1.28 -13.92
CA SER A 20 -5.26 0.56 -12.94
C SER A 20 -3.97 1.29 -12.63
N LEU A 21 -3.50 1.11 -11.40
CA LEU A 21 -2.18 1.58 -10.96
C LEU A 21 -1.57 0.54 -10.04
N ARG A 22 -0.25 0.50 -10.01
CA ARG A 22 0.47 -0.32 -9.04
C ARG A 22 1.37 0.58 -8.23
N LEU A 23 1.19 0.56 -6.92
CA LEU A 23 2.02 1.32 -6.00
C LEU A 23 3.10 0.41 -5.42
N SER A 24 4.25 0.97 -5.14
CA SER A 24 5.36 0.27 -4.49
C SER A 24 5.78 1.04 -3.26
N CYS A 25 6.25 0.31 -2.25
CA CYS A 25 6.81 0.91 -1.04
C CYS A 25 8.12 0.20 -0.75
N ALA A 26 9.22 0.91 -0.91
CA ALA A 26 10.54 0.37 -0.61
C ALA A 26 10.85 0.63 0.86
N ALA A 27 11.18 -0.43 1.59
CA ALA A 27 11.44 -0.37 3.02
C ALA A 27 12.92 -0.46 3.30
N SER A 28 13.37 0.26 4.31
CA SER A 28 14.74 0.17 4.78
C SER A 28 14.82 0.53 6.26
N GLY A 29 15.91 0.14 6.91
CA GLY A 29 16.15 0.48 8.31
C GLY A 29 15.58 -0.52 9.30
N PHE A 30 14.98 -1.63 8.82
CA PHE A 30 14.47 -2.67 9.69
C PHE A 30 14.42 -3.99 8.92
N THR A 31 14.20 -5.08 9.63
CA THR A 31 14.08 -6.39 9.00
C THR A 31 12.67 -6.56 8.46
N PHE A 32 12.50 -6.25 7.19
CA PHE A 32 11.19 -6.17 6.54
C PHE A 32 10.38 -7.46 6.72
N SER A 33 11.03 -8.62 6.57
CA SER A 33 10.35 -9.91 6.60
C SER A 33 9.75 -10.29 7.95
N LEU A 34 10.04 -9.52 9.01
CA LEU A 34 9.51 -9.82 10.34
C LEU A 34 8.24 -9.04 10.67
N TYR A 35 7.79 -8.14 9.79
CA TYR A 35 6.69 -7.24 10.12
C TYR A 35 5.56 -7.34 9.12
N GLY A 36 4.33 -7.33 9.63
CA GLY A 36 3.17 -7.05 8.82
C GLY A 36 3.21 -5.61 8.35
N MET A 37 2.61 -5.34 7.20
CA MET A 37 2.61 -4.01 6.59
C MET A 37 1.21 -3.63 6.20
N ALA A 38 0.99 -2.35 6.03
CA ALA A 38 -0.33 -1.84 5.67
C ALA A 38 -0.23 -0.70 4.68
N TRP A 39 -1.33 -0.48 3.96
CA TRP A 39 -1.55 0.71 3.16
C TRP A 39 -2.67 1.51 3.80
N VAL A 40 -2.47 2.82 3.87
CA VAL A 40 -3.49 3.78 4.29
C VAL A 40 -3.55 4.88 3.27
N ARG A 41 -4.68 5.58 3.22
CA ARG A 41 -4.84 6.69 2.29
C ARG A 41 -5.49 7.88 2.98
N GLN A 42 -5.27 9.05 2.41
CA GLN A 42 -5.89 10.27 2.89
C GLN A 42 -6.45 11.01 1.68
N SER A 43 -7.76 11.18 1.66
CA SER A 43 -8.47 11.90 0.60
C SER A 43 -8.66 13.35 0.99
N PRO A 44 -8.80 14.26 0.01
CA PRO A 44 -9.13 15.65 0.32
C PRO A 44 -10.45 15.72 1.10
N GLY A 45 -10.45 16.43 2.22
CA GLY A 45 -11.64 16.61 3.04
C GLY A 45 -12.03 15.42 3.88
N LYS A 46 -11.26 14.33 3.85
CA LYS A 46 -11.49 13.15 4.67
C LYS A 46 -10.23 12.87 5.48
N GLY A 47 -10.37 12.11 6.54
CA GLY A 47 -9.22 11.70 7.36
C GLY A 47 -8.47 10.53 6.76
N LEU A 48 -7.54 10.00 7.52
CA LEU A 48 -6.84 8.78 7.15
C LEU A 48 -7.80 7.61 7.12
N GLU A 49 -7.64 6.76 6.14
CA GLU A 49 -8.48 5.59 5.96
C GLU A 49 -7.58 4.39 5.70
N TRP A 50 -7.75 3.33 6.47
CA TRP A 50 -7.04 2.07 6.24
C TRP A 50 -7.51 1.46 4.93
N VAL A 51 -6.57 0.91 4.17
CA VAL A 51 -6.84 0.31 2.86
C VAL A 51 -6.65 -1.20 2.91
N SER A 52 -5.46 -1.65 3.27
CA SER A 52 -5.13 -3.07 3.25
C SER A 52 -4.01 -3.38 4.22
N THR A 53 -3.97 -4.61 4.69
CA THR A 53 -2.90 -5.13 5.53
C THR A 53 -2.44 -6.48 4.99
N ILE A 54 -1.15 -6.74 5.11
CA ILE A 54 -0.56 -8.03 4.76
C ILE A 54 0.32 -8.49 5.92
N ASP A 55 0.29 -9.79 6.22
CA ASP A 55 1.13 -10.30 7.30
C ASP A 55 2.60 -10.40 6.85
N ASP A 56 3.46 -10.81 7.76
CA ASP A 56 4.90 -10.86 7.51
C ASP A 56 5.28 -11.84 6.41
N SER A 57 4.55 -12.94 6.28
CA SER A 57 4.82 -13.97 5.27
C SER A 57 4.22 -13.64 3.91
N GLY A 58 3.22 -12.77 3.87
CA GLY A 58 2.47 -12.49 2.66
C GLY A 58 1.32 -13.44 2.39
N GLU A 59 1.07 -14.39 3.31
CA GLU A 59 0.04 -15.39 3.11
C GLU A 59 -1.35 -14.92 3.47
N ASN A 60 -1.45 -13.97 4.40
CA ASN A 60 -2.74 -13.46 4.86
C ASN A 60 -2.86 -11.99 4.55
N THR A 61 -3.97 -11.63 3.91
CA THR A 61 -4.25 -10.24 3.57
C THR A 61 -5.65 -9.87 4.05
N TYR A 62 -5.81 -8.59 4.39
CA TYR A 62 -7.08 -8.06 4.88
C TYR A 62 -7.31 -6.73 4.17
N ASP A 63 -8.49 -6.57 3.58
CA ASP A 63 -8.82 -5.39 2.80
C ASP A 63 -10.00 -4.66 3.41
N ALA A 64 -9.99 -3.32 3.30
CA ALA A 64 -11.13 -2.51 3.68
C ALA A 64 -12.28 -2.76 2.72
N ASP A 65 -13.52 -2.66 3.22
CA ASP A 65 -14.69 -2.95 2.41
C ASP A 65 -14.75 -2.18 1.09
N PRO A 66 -14.44 -0.88 1.05
CA PRO A 66 -14.54 -0.14 -0.22
C PRO A 66 -13.60 -0.63 -1.32
N VAL A 67 -12.53 -1.37 -0.96
CA VAL A 67 -11.53 -1.79 -1.95
C VAL A 67 -11.53 -3.28 -2.19
N LYS A 68 -12.34 -4.05 -1.48
CA LYS A 68 -12.39 -5.49 -1.65
C LYS A 68 -12.73 -5.85 -3.09
N GLY A 69 -11.97 -6.82 -3.63
CA GLY A 69 -12.17 -7.27 -5.01
C GLY A 69 -11.54 -6.38 -6.06
N ARG A 70 -11.06 -5.20 -5.70
CA ARG A 70 -10.44 -4.28 -6.64
C ARG A 70 -8.96 -4.08 -6.39
N PHE A 71 -8.55 -4.06 -5.13
CA PHE A 71 -7.16 -3.84 -4.73
C PHE A 71 -6.56 -5.15 -4.24
N THR A 72 -5.29 -5.35 -4.51
CA THR A 72 -4.55 -6.52 -4.05
C THR A 72 -3.23 -6.06 -3.46
N VAL A 73 -3.01 -6.41 -2.19
CA VAL A 73 -1.74 -6.13 -1.52
C VAL A 73 -0.84 -7.34 -1.63
N SER A 74 0.44 -7.12 -1.88
CA SER A 74 1.43 -8.18 -1.95
C SER A 74 2.77 -7.64 -1.47
N ARG A 75 3.73 -8.53 -1.30
CA ARG A 75 5.06 -8.14 -0.85
C ARG A 75 6.12 -9.06 -1.43
N ASP A 76 7.34 -8.54 -1.54
CA ASP A 76 8.50 -9.30 -1.94
C ASP A 76 9.57 -9.10 -0.87
N ASN A 77 9.70 -10.09 0.02
CA ASN A 77 10.63 -9.98 1.14
C ASN A 77 12.09 -9.99 0.70
N SER A 78 12.38 -10.54 -0.48
CA SER A 78 13.74 -10.52 -0.99
C SER A 78 14.16 -9.14 -1.49
N LYS A 79 13.20 -8.29 -1.80
CA LYS A 79 13.44 -6.91 -2.26
C LYS A 79 13.03 -5.86 -1.24
N ASP A 80 12.55 -6.30 -0.07
CA ASP A 80 12.05 -5.40 0.97
C ASP A 80 11.02 -4.40 0.41
N THR A 81 10.11 -4.90 -0.39
CA THR A 81 9.14 -4.06 -1.08
C THR A 81 7.73 -4.55 -0.86
N LEU A 82 6.85 -3.59 -0.62
CA LEU A 82 5.41 -3.79 -0.48
C LEU A 82 4.72 -3.23 -1.71
N TYR A 83 3.69 -3.91 -2.19
CA TYR A 83 2.96 -3.49 -3.39
C TYR A 83 1.48 -3.35 -3.13
N LEU A 84 0.84 -2.48 -3.88
CA LEU A 84 -0.61 -2.37 -3.93
C LEU A 84 -1.03 -2.27 -5.38
N GLN A 85 -1.70 -3.31 -5.88
CA GLN A 85 -2.26 -3.30 -7.23
C GLN A 85 -3.69 -2.78 -7.12
N MET A 86 -3.99 -1.70 -7.80
CA MET A 86 -5.29 -1.06 -7.76
C MET A 86 -5.95 -1.19 -9.12
N ASN A 87 -7.08 -1.87 -9.19
CA ASN A 87 -7.84 -2.07 -10.41
C ASN A 87 -9.21 -1.43 -10.29
N SER A 88 -9.85 -1.19 -11.42
CA SER A 88 -11.20 -0.62 -11.47
C SER A 88 -11.30 0.65 -10.63
N LEU A 89 -10.34 1.54 -10.82
CA LEU A 89 -10.24 2.76 -10.03
C LEU A 89 -11.45 3.66 -10.22
N ARG A 90 -11.85 4.31 -9.14
CA ARG A 90 -12.97 5.23 -9.09
C ARG A 90 -12.48 6.63 -8.73
N VAL A 91 -13.30 7.64 -9.02
CA VAL A 91 -12.99 9.00 -8.58
C VAL A 91 -12.82 9.04 -7.06
N ASP A 92 -13.60 8.24 -6.34
CA ASP A 92 -13.53 8.17 -4.88
C ASP A 92 -12.18 7.64 -4.36
N ASP A 93 -11.40 6.99 -5.21
CA ASP A 93 -10.08 6.47 -4.82
C ASP A 93 -8.99 7.54 -4.88
N THR A 94 -9.32 8.75 -5.30
CA THR A 94 -8.38 9.87 -5.33
C THR A 94 -7.91 10.17 -3.91
N ALA A 95 -6.61 10.01 -3.68
CA ALA A 95 -6.04 10.17 -2.34
C ALA A 95 -4.52 10.14 -2.43
N VAL A 96 -3.89 10.53 -1.33
CA VAL A 96 -2.47 10.26 -1.11
C VAL A 96 -2.38 8.91 -0.38
N TYR A 97 -1.58 8.01 -0.91
CA TYR A 97 -1.45 6.66 -0.37
C TYR A 97 -0.11 6.52 0.35
N PHE A 98 -0.16 5.95 1.53
CA PHE A 98 1.01 5.74 2.38
C PHE A 98 1.13 4.27 2.74
N CYS A 99 2.35 3.76 2.81
CA CYS A 99 2.59 2.47 3.43
C CYS A 99 2.95 2.69 4.90
N ALA A 100 2.66 1.69 5.72
CA ALA A 100 2.89 1.75 7.16
C ALA A 100 3.36 0.40 7.66
N LYS A 101 4.13 0.45 8.71
CA LYS A 101 4.66 -0.72 9.38
C LYS A 101 3.82 -1.06 10.61
#